data_3b246de731bc38d73186978f2b4913bf
#
_entry.id   3b246de731bc38d73186978f2b4913bf
#
_cell.length_a   1.000
_cell.length_b   1.000
_cell.length_c   1.000
_cell.angle_alpha   90.00
_cell.angle_beta   90.00
_cell.angle_gamma   90.00
#
_symmetry.space_group_name_H-M   'P 1'
#
loop_
_entity.id
_entity.type
_entity.pdbx_description
1 polymer ?
#
loop_
_entity_poly.entity_id
_entity_poly.type
_entity_poly.pdbx_seq_one_letter_code
_entity_poly.pdbx_strand_id
1 'polypeptide(L)'
;LNVLRALANDSFGVLELAQIFATGQSGMSHHLKVLSQADLVATRREGNAIFYRRALPHTELLGGKLHAALLEEVDNLSLPTDVQSRIGQVHGQRAAASQDFFARVAEKFRAQQDLIAGLPQYRDSVLALLDKLSFSDEATALEVGPGDGGFLPELARRFHQVTALDNSPAMLELARQLCERESLRNVTLQLADALSGTQIKADCVVL
;
A
#
# COMPACT_ATOMS: atom_id res chain seq x y z
N LEU A 1 20.91 -3.90 12.68
CA LEU A 1 20.85 -3.01 11.52
C LEU A 1 20.02 -3.59 10.38
N ASN A 2 20.15 -4.88 10.03
CA ASN A 2 19.40 -5.51 8.94
C ASN A 2 17.86 -5.40 9.10
N VAL A 3 17.34 -5.44 10.34
CA VAL A 3 15.91 -5.21 10.60
C VAL A 3 15.49 -3.80 10.18
N LEU A 4 16.28 -2.78 10.52
CA LEU A 4 16.03 -1.40 10.08
C LEU A 4 16.11 -1.25 8.57
N ARG A 5 17.03 -1.98 7.91
CA ARG A 5 17.14 -1.98 6.45
C ARG A 5 15.92 -2.61 5.79
N ALA A 6 15.43 -3.73 6.32
CA ALA A 6 14.19 -4.37 5.83
C ALA A 6 12.96 -3.48 6.00
N LEU A 7 12.93 -2.67 7.06
CA LEU A 7 11.84 -1.72 7.36
C LEU A 7 11.98 -0.37 6.64
N ALA A 8 12.92 -0.22 5.69
CA ALA A 8 13.18 1.07 5.03
C ALA A 8 11.96 1.62 4.30
N ASN A 9 11.29 0.76 3.54
CA ASN A 9 10.14 1.12 2.70
C ASN A 9 8.91 0.26 2.99
N ASP A 10 8.98 -0.55 4.05
CA ASP A 10 7.97 -1.54 4.39
C ASP A 10 7.58 -1.51 5.86
N SER A 11 6.46 -2.14 6.16
CA SER A 11 6.05 -2.47 7.52
C SER A 11 5.76 -3.96 7.64
N PHE A 12 6.28 -4.59 8.68
CA PHE A 12 6.11 -6.03 8.92
C PHE A 12 5.65 -6.31 10.33
N GLY A 13 4.84 -7.37 10.48
CA GLY A 13 4.50 -7.94 11.78
C GLY A 13 5.68 -8.73 12.37
N VAL A 14 5.62 -9.00 13.68
CA VAL A 14 6.69 -9.74 14.37
C VAL A 14 6.91 -11.13 13.79
N LEU A 15 5.86 -11.84 13.38
CA LEU A 15 5.97 -13.18 12.78
C LEU A 15 6.61 -13.13 11.41
N GLU A 16 6.27 -12.14 10.60
CA GLU A 16 6.86 -11.92 9.29
C GLU A 16 8.35 -11.58 9.40
N LEU A 17 8.73 -10.69 10.34
CA LEU A 17 10.15 -10.40 10.61
C LEU A 17 10.89 -11.63 11.13
N ALA A 18 10.26 -12.45 11.96
CA ALA A 18 10.85 -13.71 12.42
C ALA A 18 11.10 -14.68 11.25
N GLN A 19 10.15 -14.76 10.31
CA GLN A 19 10.30 -15.54 9.06
C GLN A 19 11.41 -14.96 8.17
N ILE A 20 11.40 -13.65 7.91
CA ILE A 20 12.39 -12.94 7.07
C ILE A 20 13.80 -13.19 7.58
N PHE A 21 14.03 -13.11 8.88
CA PHE A 21 15.35 -13.26 9.48
C PHE A 21 15.67 -14.69 9.96
N ALA A 22 14.78 -15.66 9.67
CA ALA A 22 14.93 -17.06 10.09
C ALA A 22 15.24 -17.20 11.59
N THR A 23 14.54 -16.46 12.44
CA THR A 23 14.71 -16.45 13.90
C THR A 23 13.41 -16.79 14.62
N GLY A 24 13.50 -17.13 15.90
CA GLY A 24 12.30 -17.36 16.71
C GLY A 24 11.56 -16.05 17.02
N GLN A 25 10.22 -16.13 17.15
CA GLN A 25 9.37 -14.98 17.46
C GLN A 25 9.82 -14.23 18.74
N SER A 26 10.22 -14.96 19.78
CA SER A 26 10.67 -14.35 21.05
C SER A 26 11.94 -13.53 20.86
N GLY A 27 12.91 -14.04 20.07
CA GLY A 27 14.13 -13.32 19.72
C GLY A 27 13.84 -12.06 18.91
N MET A 28 12.99 -12.17 17.89
CA MET A 28 12.58 -11.02 17.09
C MET A 28 11.83 -9.98 17.94
N SER A 29 10.91 -10.41 18.82
CA SER A 29 10.21 -9.52 19.74
C SER A 29 11.18 -8.74 20.65
N HIS A 30 12.25 -9.42 21.14
CA HIS A 30 13.29 -8.76 21.93
C HIS A 30 14.03 -7.69 21.12
N HIS A 31 14.46 -8.01 19.89
CA HIS A 31 15.11 -7.03 19.01
C HIS A 31 14.21 -5.81 18.73
N LEU A 32 12.93 -6.04 18.42
CA LEU A 32 11.96 -4.97 18.15
C LEU A 32 11.72 -4.09 19.39
N LYS A 33 11.69 -4.70 20.59
CA LYS A 33 11.59 -3.95 21.84
C LYS A 33 12.79 -3.01 22.04
N VAL A 34 14.01 -3.49 21.81
CA VAL A 34 15.22 -2.67 21.91
C VAL A 34 15.20 -1.53 20.88
N LEU A 35 14.83 -1.82 19.63
CA LEU A 35 14.71 -0.78 18.61
C LEU A 35 13.63 0.25 18.92
N SER A 36 12.51 -0.18 19.51
CA SER A 36 11.43 0.71 19.94
C SER A 36 11.85 1.59 21.11
N GLN A 37 12.61 1.05 22.08
CA GLN A 37 13.14 1.83 23.20
C GLN A 37 14.19 2.89 22.77
N ALA A 38 14.81 2.66 21.62
CA ALA A 38 15.76 3.60 21.00
C ALA A 38 15.08 4.56 19.99
N ASP A 39 13.74 4.55 19.92
CA ASP A 39 12.93 5.32 18.96
C ASP A 39 13.32 5.12 17.48
N LEU A 40 13.90 3.94 17.14
CA LEU A 40 14.31 3.60 15.77
C LEU A 40 13.20 2.93 14.97
N VAL A 41 12.16 2.42 15.64
CA VAL A 41 10.97 1.84 15.00
C VAL A 41 9.70 2.41 15.61
N ALA A 42 8.72 2.66 14.74
CA ALA A 42 7.36 3.03 15.11
C ALA A 42 6.43 1.83 14.90
N THR A 43 5.35 1.78 15.64
CA THR A 43 4.35 0.72 15.55
C THR A 43 3.01 1.27 15.10
N ARG A 44 2.29 0.47 14.31
CA ARG A 44 0.88 0.69 13.95
C ARG A 44 0.09 -0.56 14.29
N ARG A 45 -1.02 -0.38 14.96
CA ARG A 45 -1.93 -1.49 15.27
C ARG A 45 -3.04 -1.56 14.22
N GLU A 46 -3.24 -2.75 13.67
CA GLU A 46 -4.34 -3.07 12.75
C GLU A 46 -5.09 -4.29 13.31
N GLY A 47 -6.25 -4.06 13.87
CA GLY A 47 -7.01 -5.10 14.59
C GLY A 47 -6.17 -5.71 15.73
N ASN A 48 -5.87 -6.99 15.62
CA ASN A 48 -5.03 -7.73 16.58
C ASN A 48 -3.54 -7.79 16.19
N ALA A 49 -3.17 -7.31 15.02
CA ALA A 49 -1.80 -7.30 14.54
C ALA A 49 -1.10 -5.98 14.88
N ILE A 50 0.20 -6.08 15.18
CA ILE A 50 1.10 -4.93 15.34
C ILE A 50 2.12 -4.99 14.23
N PHE A 51 2.16 -3.93 13.43
CA PHE A 51 3.13 -3.73 12.36
C PHE A 51 4.21 -2.75 12.83
N TYR A 52 5.44 -3.04 12.45
CA TYR A 52 6.62 -2.25 12.74
C TYR A 52 7.11 -1.60 11.46
N ARG A 53 7.49 -0.34 11.53
CA ARG A 53 8.15 0.41 10.46
C ARG A 53 9.30 1.21 11.04
N ARG A 54 10.22 1.71 10.22
CA ARG A 54 11.21 2.68 10.67
C ARG A 54 10.54 3.94 11.22
N ALA A 55 11.03 4.46 12.34
CA ALA A 55 10.66 5.78 12.82
C ALA A 55 11.35 6.85 11.96
N LEU A 56 10.65 7.94 11.68
CA LEU A 56 11.23 9.10 11.01
C LEU A 56 12.09 9.89 12.01
N PRO A 57 13.30 10.32 11.62
CA PRO A 57 14.14 11.12 12.52
C PRO A 57 13.54 12.52 12.73
N HIS A 58 13.45 12.94 13.99
CA HIS A 58 13.07 14.30 14.36
C HIS A 58 14.33 15.14 14.48
N THR A 59 14.78 15.72 13.37
CA THR A 59 16.08 16.44 13.29
C THR A 59 16.18 17.65 14.21
N GLU A 60 15.07 18.21 14.64
CA GLU A 60 15.00 19.32 15.61
C GLU A 60 15.24 18.88 17.06
N LEU A 61 15.15 17.59 17.36
CA LEU A 61 15.37 17.06 18.70
C LEU A 61 16.82 16.63 18.91
N LEU A 62 17.24 16.62 20.18
CA LEU A 62 18.56 16.08 20.56
C LEU A 62 18.66 14.62 20.11
N GLY A 63 19.74 14.31 19.40
CA GLY A 63 19.95 12.97 18.83
C GLY A 63 19.29 12.73 17.47
N GLY A 64 18.41 13.59 16.99
CA GLY A 64 17.74 13.41 15.70
C GLY A 64 18.70 13.40 14.50
N LYS A 65 19.78 14.19 14.55
CA LYS A 65 20.85 14.17 13.54
C LYS A 65 21.60 12.83 13.54
N LEU A 66 21.87 12.26 14.73
CA LEU A 66 22.50 10.95 14.85
C LEU A 66 21.57 9.85 14.31
N HIS A 67 20.28 9.94 14.61
CA HIS A 67 19.27 9.02 14.06
C HIS A 67 19.24 9.09 12.53
N ALA A 68 19.20 10.30 11.96
CA ALA A 68 19.24 10.48 10.50
C ALA A 68 20.50 9.87 9.86
N ALA A 69 21.66 10.17 10.42
CA ALA A 69 22.92 9.62 9.93
C ALA A 69 22.98 8.09 10.06
N LEU A 70 22.46 7.51 11.14
CA LEU A 70 22.34 6.05 11.30
C LEU A 70 21.47 5.44 10.19
N LEU A 71 20.31 6.06 9.87
CA LEU A 71 19.41 5.55 8.85
C LEU A 71 20.02 5.68 7.45
N GLU A 72 20.76 6.75 7.17
CA GLU A 72 21.51 6.92 5.92
C GLU A 72 22.54 5.80 5.74
N GLU A 73 23.33 5.49 6.77
CA GLU A 73 24.26 4.37 6.74
C GLU A 73 23.56 3.01 6.58
N VAL A 74 22.41 2.83 7.24
CA VAL A 74 21.58 1.62 7.09
C VAL A 74 21.07 1.47 5.66
N ASP A 75 20.74 2.56 4.98
CA ASP A 75 20.25 2.53 3.60
C ASP A 75 21.33 2.13 2.58
N ASN A 76 22.60 2.34 2.92
CA ASN A 76 23.74 1.88 2.14
C ASN A 76 24.05 0.37 2.31
N LEU A 77 23.42 -0.28 3.31
CA LEU A 77 23.63 -1.72 3.52
C LEU A 77 22.84 -2.55 2.49
N SER A 78 23.50 -3.52 1.92
CA SER A 78 22.84 -4.57 1.15
C SER A 78 22.34 -5.67 2.09
N LEU A 79 21.04 -5.99 2.00
CA LEU A 79 20.50 -7.16 2.69
C LEU A 79 21.09 -8.44 2.09
N PRO A 80 21.37 -9.48 2.92
CA PRO A 80 21.73 -10.80 2.41
C PRO A 80 20.69 -11.33 1.43
N THR A 81 21.12 -12.05 0.39
CA THR A 81 20.24 -12.54 -0.68
C THR A 81 19.12 -13.43 -0.16
N ASP A 82 19.40 -14.25 0.86
CA ASP A 82 18.42 -15.11 1.50
C ASP A 82 17.35 -14.31 2.26
N VAL A 83 17.71 -13.17 2.87
CA VAL A 83 16.78 -12.22 3.52
C VAL A 83 15.90 -11.55 2.46
N GLN A 84 16.50 -11.08 1.36
CA GLN A 84 15.74 -10.48 0.25
C GLN A 84 14.73 -11.48 -0.33
N SER A 85 15.15 -12.73 -0.54
CA SER A 85 14.26 -13.80 -1.02
C SER A 85 13.08 -14.03 -0.06
N ARG A 86 13.32 -14.06 1.26
CA ARG A 86 12.26 -14.24 2.25
C ARG A 86 11.33 -13.02 2.36
N ILE A 87 11.81 -11.80 2.14
CA ILE A 87 10.96 -10.61 1.99
C ILE A 87 10.02 -10.80 0.80
N GLY A 88 10.52 -11.21 -0.36
CA GLY A 88 9.71 -11.51 -1.53
C GLY A 88 8.66 -12.61 -1.28
N GLN A 89 9.00 -13.65 -0.50
CA GLN A 89 8.03 -14.68 -0.09
C GLN A 89 6.91 -14.12 0.79
N VAL A 90 7.23 -13.25 1.76
CA VAL A 90 6.21 -12.59 2.61
C VAL A 90 5.29 -11.71 1.76
N HIS A 91 5.83 -10.95 0.82
CA HIS A 91 5.01 -10.16 -0.11
C HIS A 91 4.10 -11.06 -0.96
N GLY A 92 4.61 -12.16 -1.49
CA GLY A 92 3.82 -13.14 -2.23
C GLY A 92 2.70 -13.75 -1.40
N GLN A 93 2.96 -14.09 -0.13
CA GLN A 93 1.94 -14.60 0.81
C GLN A 93 0.85 -13.56 1.08
N ARG A 94 1.22 -12.29 1.28
CA ARG A 94 0.25 -11.18 1.46
C ARG A 94 -0.61 -10.97 0.21
N ALA A 95 0.02 -10.97 -0.97
CA ALA A 95 -0.70 -10.82 -2.24
C ALA A 95 -1.70 -11.97 -2.46
N ALA A 96 -1.29 -13.22 -2.21
CA ALA A 96 -2.17 -14.37 -2.31
C ALA A 96 -3.33 -14.31 -1.30
N ALA A 97 -3.06 -13.97 -0.04
CA ALA A 97 -4.09 -13.81 0.98
C ALA A 97 -5.09 -12.70 0.63
N SER A 98 -4.60 -11.59 0.08
CA SER A 98 -5.43 -10.49 -0.42
C SER A 98 -6.33 -10.94 -1.57
N GLN A 99 -5.77 -11.63 -2.58
CA GLN A 99 -6.54 -12.17 -3.70
C GLN A 99 -7.62 -13.13 -3.25
N ASP A 100 -7.30 -14.08 -2.35
CA ASP A 100 -8.25 -15.03 -1.80
C ASP A 100 -9.37 -14.35 -1.01
N PHE A 101 -9.03 -13.32 -0.26
CA PHE A 101 -10.01 -12.50 0.47
C PHE A 101 -10.96 -11.82 -0.51
N PHE A 102 -10.43 -11.08 -1.47
CA PHE A 102 -11.24 -10.33 -2.43
C PHE A 102 -12.03 -11.25 -3.38
N ALA A 103 -11.51 -12.42 -3.74
CA ALA A 103 -12.29 -13.40 -4.50
C ALA A 103 -13.55 -13.86 -3.74
N ARG A 104 -13.41 -14.13 -2.44
CA ARG A 104 -14.55 -14.51 -1.57
C ARG A 104 -15.51 -13.36 -1.31
N VAL A 105 -14.98 -12.15 -1.19
CA VAL A 105 -15.76 -10.96 -0.89
C VAL A 105 -16.46 -10.43 -2.15
N ALA A 106 -15.91 -10.60 -3.34
CA ALA A 106 -16.51 -10.16 -4.60
C ALA A 106 -17.93 -10.71 -4.82
N GLU A 107 -18.19 -11.96 -4.43
CA GLU A 107 -19.56 -12.52 -4.48
C GLU A 107 -20.52 -11.82 -3.50
N LYS A 108 -20.01 -11.46 -2.30
CA LYS A 108 -20.81 -10.74 -1.29
C LYS A 108 -20.95 -9.25 -1.63
N PHE A 109 -19.97 -8.64 -2.28
CA PHE A 109 -20.05 -7.26 -2.78
C PHE A 109 -21.21 -7.09 -3.75
N ARG A 110 -21.44 -8.06 -4.63
CA ARG A 110 -22.61 -8.05 -5.53
C ARG A 110 -23.94 -8.11 -4.79
N ALA A 111 -23.98 -8.73 -3.60
CA ALA A 111 -25.20 -8.93 -2.82
C ALA A 111 -25.44 -7.86 -1.74
N GLN A 112 -24.43 -7.12 -1.35
CA GLN A 112 -24.45 -6.22 -0.18
C GLN A 112 -23.69 -4.90 -0.42
N GLN A 113 -23.83 -4.31 -1.60
CA GLN A 113 -23.21 -3.01 -1.93
C GLN A 113 -23.47 -1.89 -0.89
N ASP A 114 -24.51 -2.05 -0.05
CA ASP A 114 -24.93 -1.06 0.92
C ASP A 114 -24.27 -1.16 2.31
N LEU A 115 -23.46 -2.20 2.58
CA LEU A 115 -23.00 -2.52 3.95
C LEU A 115 -21.50 -2.31 4.20
N ILE A 116 -20.69 -2.06 3.18
CA ILE A 116 -19.27 -1.75 3.37
C ILE A 116 -19.17 -0.23 3.36
N ALA A 117 -18.44 0.33 4.34
CA ALA A 117 -18.16 1.76 4.43
C ALA A 117 -17.59 2.23 3.09
N GLY A 118 -18.50 2.51 2.19
CA GLY A 118 -18.24 2.63 0.79
C GLY A 118 -17.86 4.06 0.44
N LEU A 119 -17.57 4.20 -0.82
CA LEU A 119 -17.39 5.42 -1.57
C LEU A 119 -18.09 6.68 -1.01
N PRO A 120 -19.36 6.65 -0.50
CA PRO A 120 -20.03 7.86 -0.02
C PRO A 120 -19.30 8.58 1.11
N GLN A 121 -18.56 7.88 1.96
CA GLN A 121 -17.94 8.48 3.16
C GLN A 121 -16.71 9.33 2.85
N TYR A 122 -15.91 8.97 1.86
CA TYR A 122 -14.70 9.72 1.50
C TYR A 122 -14.81 10.43 0.16
N ARG A 123 -15.76 10.04 -0.70
CA ARG A 123 -15.96 10.60 -2.04
C ARG A 123 -16.00 12.12 -2.03
N ASP A 124 -16.86 12.71 -1.22
CA ASP A 124 -17.05 14.16 -1.20
C ASP A 124 -15.79 14.88 -0.72
N SER A 125 -15.05 14.29 0.22
CA SER A 125 -13.79 14.84 0.70
C SER A 125 -12.70 14.79 -0.36
N VAL A 126 -12.56 13.68 -1.10
CA VAL A 126 -11.59 13.53 -2.19
C VAL A 126 -11.97 14.47 -3.35
N LEU A 127 -13.25 14.56 -3.72
CA LEU A 127 -13.71 15.48 -4.76
C LEU A 127 -13.42 16.93 -4.40
N ALA A 128 -13.73 17.34 -3.16
CA ALA A 128 -13.43 18.69 -2.68
C ALA A 128 -11.91 19.00 -2.65
N LEU A 129 -11.07 17.98 -2.50
CA LEU A 129 -9.61 18.13 -2.63
C LEU A 129 -9.20 18.27 -4.09
N LEU A 130 -9.70 17.40 -4.97
CA LEU A 130 -9.41 17.46 -6.41
C LEU A 130 -9.86 18.79 -7.04
N ASP A 131 -11.01 19.33 -6.61
CA ASP A 131 -11.54 20.60 -7.09
C ASP A 131 -10.70 21.82 -6.68
N LYS A 132 -9.80 21.67 -5.67
CA LYS A 132 -8.83 22.71 -5.29
C LYS A 132 -7.53 22.66 -6.09
N LEU A 133 -7.31 21.59 -6.82
CA LEU A 133 -6.13 21.38 -7.64
C LEU A 133 -6.43 21.75 -9.08
N SER A 134 -5.44 22.32 -9.74
CA SER A 134 -5.53 22.66 -11.17
C SER A 134 -4.78 21.60 -11.97
N PHE A 135 -5.50 20.89 -12.80
CA PHE A 135 -4.93 19.91 -13.73
C PHE A 135 -5.05 20.44 -15.16
N SER A 136 -4.14 20.03 -16.04
CA SER A 136 -4.27 20.30 -17.46
C SER A 136 -5.34 19.42 -18.10
N ASP A 137 -5.82 19.80 -19.28
CA ASP A 137 -6.80 18.99 -20.03
C ASP A 137 -6.26 17.61 -20.45
N GLU A 138 -4.93 17.47 -20.51
CA GLU A 138 -4.22 16.22 -20.84
C GLU A 138 -3.79 15.44 -19.59
N ALA A 139 -4.16 15.90 -18.38
CA ALA A 139 -3.73 15.27 -17.14
C ALA A 139 -4.24 13.83 -17.01
N THR A 140 -3.41 12.99 -16.40
CA THR A 140 -3.64 11.56 -16.21
C THR A 140 -3.82 11.23 -14.74
N ALA A 141 -4.63 10.23 -14.44
CA ALA A 141 -4.82 9.71 -13.09
C ALA A 141 -4.48 8.22 -12.99
N LEU A 142 -3.94 7.83 -11.83
CA LEU A 142 -3.76 6.45 -11.43
C LEU A 142 -4.60 6.19 -10.16
N GLU A 143 -5.48 5.22 -10.22
CA GLU A 143 -6.17 4.69 -9.03
C GLU A 143 -5.59 3.32 -8.68
N VAL A 144 -5.12 3.18 -7.44
CA VAL A 144 -4.55 1.93 -6.93
C VAL A 144 -5.57 1.29 -5.98
N GLY A 145 -5.98 0.07 -6.28
CA GLY A 145 -7.00 -0.63 -5.53
C GLY A 145 -8.41 -0.08 -5.78
N PRO A 146 -8.88 0.05 -7.05
CA PRO A 146 -10.20 0.62 -7.37
C PRO A 146 -11.37 -0.19 -6.79
N GLY A 147 -11.12 -1.40 -6.29
CA GLY A 147 -12.17 -2.28 -5.82
C GLY A 147 -13.19 -2.58 -6.91
N ASP A 148 -14.47 -2.30 -6.66
CA ASP A 148 -15.54 -2.43 -7.66
C ASP A 148 -15.58 -1.29 -8.70
N GLY A 149 -14.64 -0.35 -8.62
CA GLY A 149 -14.50 0.78 -9.55
C GLY A 149 -15.40 1.96 -9.24
N GLY A 150 -16.03 2.02 -8.07
CA GLY A 150 -17.02 3.04 -7.74
C GLY A 150 -16.55 4.50 -7.89
N PHE A 151 -15.26 4.77 -7.78
CA PHE A 151 -14.71 6.12 -7.94
C PHE A 151 -14.24 6.44 -9.37
N LEU A 152 -14.08 5.42 -10.24
CA LEU A 152 -13.64 5.57 -11.63
C LEU A 152 -14.47 6.57 -12.45
N PRO A 153 -15.84 6.63 -12.33
CA PRO A 153 -16.62 7.63 -13.04
C PRO A 153 -16.23 9.07 -12.72
N GLU A 154 -15.84 9.33 -11.48
CA GLU A 154 -15.43 10.68 -11.05
C GLU A 154 -14.07 11.07 -11.61
N LEU A 155 -13.14 10.12 -11.63
CA LEU A 155 -11.82 10.33 -12.24
C LEU A 155 -11.93 10.46 -13.77
N ALA A 156 -12.73 9.60 -14.41
CA ALA A 156 -12.91 9.62 -15.85
C ALA A 156 -13.49 10.95 -16.40
N ARG A 157 -14.27 11.66 -15.60
CA ARG A 157 -14.80 12.99 -15.96
C ARG A 157 -13.76 14.11 -15.85
N ARG A 158 -12.72 13.92 -15.02
CA ARG A 158 -11.75 14.96 -14.68
C ARG A 158 -10.42 14.83 -15.40
N PHE A 159 -10.08 13.62 -15.79
CA PHE A 159 -8.77 13.32 -16.36
C PHE A 159 -8.88 12.80 -17.78
N HIS A 160 -7.92 13.16 -18.62
CA HIS A 160 -7.85 12.71 -20.00
C HIS A 160 -7.76 11.18 -20.09
N GLN A 161 -6.94 10.58 -19.25
CA GLN A 161 -6.75 9.13 -19.15
C GLN A 161 -6.69 8.71 -17.68
N VAL A 162 -7.36 7.62 -17.34
CA VAL A 162 -7.31 6.99 -16.02
C VAL A 162 -6.76 5.58 -16.15
N THR A 163 -5.77 5.25 -15.34
CA THR A 163 -5.31 3.87 -15.17
C THR A 163 -5.75 3.39 -13.79
N ALA A 164 -6.43 2.26 -13.74
CA ALA A 164 -6.83 1.63 -12.48
C ALA A 164 -6.08 0.31 -12.33
N LEU A 165 -5.36 0.18 -11.22
CA LEU A 165 -4.46 -0.93 -10.96
C LEU A 165 -4.93 -1.71 -9.73
N ASP A 166 -5.14 -3.01 -9.88
CA ASP A 166 -5.50 -3.91 -8.78
C ASP A 166 -4.77 -5.24 -8.93
N ASN A 167 -4.50 -5.91 -7.82
CA ASN A 167 -3.92 -7.24 -7.78
C ASN A 167 -4.99 -8.35 -7.75
N SER A 168 -6.27 -8.02 -7.68
CA SER A 168 -7.39 -8.95 -7.65
C SER A 168 -8.11 -9.00 -9.00
N PRO A 169 -8.03 -10.12 -9.75
CA PRO A 169 -8.79 -10.30 -10.99
C PRO A 169 -10.30 -10.14 -10.78
N ALA A 170 -10.81 -10.56 -9.60
CA ALA A 170 -12.23 -10.48 -9.28
C ALA A 170 -12.70 -9.04 -9.10
N MET A 171 -11.88 -8.17 -8.50
CA MET A 171 -12.18 -6.74 -8.36
C MET A 171 -12.11 -6.04 -9.70
N LEU A 172 -11.09 -6.30 -10.51
CA LEU A 172 -10.99 -5.73 -11.86
C LEU A 172 -12.15 -6.15 -12.77
N GLU A 173 -12.69 -7.35 -12.58
CA GLU A 173 -13.89 -7.77 -13.31
C GLU A 173 -15.13 -6.94 -12.91
N LEU A 174 -15.30 -6.62 -11.63
CA LEU A 174 -16.37 -5.72 -11.17
C LEU A 174 -16.17 -4.30 -11.70
N ALA A 175 -14.95 -3.76 -11.62
CA ALA A 175 -14.61 -2.46 -12.17
C ALA A 175 -14.84 -2.41 -13.69
N ARG A 176 -14.54 -3.49 -14.44
CA ARG A 176 -14.79 -3.59 -15.87
C ARG A 176 -16.28 -3.51 -16.20
N GLN A 177 -17.12 -4.26 -15.46
CA GLN A 177 -18.58 -4.22 -15.63
C GLN A 177 -19.14 -2.82 -15.33
N LEU A 178 -18.59 -2.11 -14.36
CA LEU A 178 -18.96 -0.71 -14.07
C LEU A 178 -18.54 0.20 -15.22
N CYS A 179 -17.31 0.09 -15.73
CA CYS A 179 -16.83 0.90 -16.85
C CYS A 179 -17.70 0.70 -18.10
N GLU A 180 -18.08 -0.53 -18.40
CA GLU A 180 -18.99 -0.86 -19.52
C GLU A 180 -20.38 -0.21 -19.31
N ARG A 181 -20.96 -0.38 -18.11
CA ARG A 181 -22.29 0.18 -17.78
C ARG A 181 -22.31 1.70 -17.88
N GLU A 182 -21.27 2.36 -17.38
CA GLU A 182 -21.13 3.83 -17.37
C GLU A 182 -20.50 4.37 -18.68
N SER A 183 -20.16 3.48 -19.63
CA SER A 183 -19.53 3.84 -20.92
C SER A 183 -18.23 4.64 -20.76
N LEU A 184 -17.39 4.31 -19.78
CA LEU A 184 -16.12 4.96 -19.54
C LEU A 184 -15.08 4.50 -20.57
N ARG A 185 -14.70 5.37 -21.51
CA ARG A 185 -13.80 5.03 -22.63
C ARG A 185 -12.34 5.37 -22.36
N ASN A 186 -12.08 6.22 -21.40
CA ASN A 186 -10.75 6.70 -21.02
C ASN A 186 -10.20 6.02 -19.76
N VAL A 187 -10.75 4.87 -19.38
CA VAL A 187 -10.28 4.06 -18.25
C VAL A 187 -9.58 2.80 -18.75
N THR A 188 -8.36 2.56 -18.28
CA THR A 188 -7.58 1.35 -18.52
C THR A 188 -7.46 0.56 -17.22
N LEU A 189 -7.91 -0.69 -17.20
CA LEU A 189 -7.79 -1.58 -16.05
C LEU A 189 -6.54 -2.47 -16.21
N GLN A 190 -5.71 -2.52 -15.18
CA GLN A 190 -4.46 -3.26 -15.19
C GLN A 190 -4.34 -4.19 -13.99
N LEU A 191 -4.15 -5.48 -14.24
CA LEU A 191 -3.83 -6.47 -13.21
C LEU A 191 -2.35 -6.37 -12.87
N ALA A 192 -2.03 -5.78 -11.72
CA ALA A 192 -0.68 -5.70 -11.21
C ALA A 192 -0.67 -5.44 -9.69
N ASP A 193 0.43 -5.79 -9.06
CA ASP A 193 0.71 -5.40 -7.69
C ASP A 193 1.44 -4.05 -7.69
N ALA A 194 0.86 -3.06 -7.02
CA ALA A 194 1.42 -1.71 -6.92
C ALA A 194 2.83 -1.70 -6.28
N LEU A 195 3.14 -2.70 -5.44
CA LEU A 195 4.44 -2.84 -4.78
C LEU A 195 5.51 -3.49 -5.67
N SER A 196 5.11 -4.10 -6.79
CA SER A 196 6.03 -4.81 -7.69
C SER A 196 6.78 -3.91 -8.68
N GLY A 197 6.79 -2.59 -8.47
CA GLY A 197 7.61 -1.65 -9.22
C GLY A 197 7.00 -1.23 -10.57
N THR A 198 5.70 -1.09 -10.66
CA THR A 198 5.04 -0.50 -11.84
C THR A 198 5.56 0.92 -12.08
N GLN A 199 6.10 1.17 -13.28
CA GLN A 199 6.60 2.49 -13.67
C GLN A 199 5.50 3.34 -14.33
N ILE A 200 4.28 3.31 -13.79
CA ILE A 200 3.19 4.15 -14.26
C ILE A 200 3.43 5.57 -13.72
N LYS A 201 3.44 6.52 -14.63
CA LYS A 201 3.48 7.96 -14.28
C LYS A 201 2.08 8.53 -14.43
N ALA A 202 1.64 9.28 -13.47
CA ALA A 202 0.37 9.99 -13.49
C ALA A 202 0.51 11.35 -12.79
N ASP A 203 -0.32 12.30 -13.18
CA ASP A 203 -0.36 13.63 -12.58
C ASP A 203 -1.11 13.61 -11.24
N CYS A 204 -2.00 12.63 -11.07
CA CYS A 204 -2.76 12.39 -9.85
C CYS A 204 -2.74 10.91 -9.49
N VAL A 205 -2.51 10.59 -8.22
CA VAL A 205 -2.61 9.22 -7.70
C VAL A 205 -3.63 9.19 -6.58
N VAL A 206 -4.59 8.27 -6.68
CA VAL A 206 -5.61 7.96 -5.67
C VAL A 206 -5.34 6.55 -5.13
N LEU A 207 -5.40 6.42 -3.78
CA LEU A 207 -5.15 5.17 -3.05
C LEU A 207 -6.36 4.79 -2.21
#